data_99d68cc276d1c18a6f48bc505c710d1f
#
_entry.id   99d68cc276d1c18a6f48bc505c710d1f
#
_cell.length_a   1.000
_cell.length_b   1.000
_cell.length_c   1.000
_cell.angle_alpha   90.00
_cell.angle_beta   90.00
_cell.angle_gamma   90.00
#
_symmetry.space_group_name_H-M   'P 1'
#
loop_
_entity.id
_entity.type
_entity.pdbx_description
1 polymer ?
#
loop_
_entity_poly.entity_id
_entity_poly.type
_entity_poly.pdbx_seq_one_letter_code
_entity_poly.pdbx_strand_id
1 'polypeptide(L)'
;MRYVYTPEGAEPQSWEYDASRLLSPEAEAIERHTGWTFEEWQAQLGRGSMLAHHGLLFVLLKRSRPTLKWDEVVFSYAEVDFELDEDETREAIAGLEAEPELSEREQAALDLLRGTLDEAPKASDEALELSDENAISGS
;
A
#
# COMPACT_ATOMS: atom_id res chain seq x y z
N MET A 1 -5.88 0.30 3.11
CA MET A 1 -4.59 0.22 2.39
C MET A 1 -3.85 -1.02 2.80
N ARG A 2 -3.25 -1.71 1.88
CA ARG A 2 -2.46 -2.89 2.19
C ARG A 2 -1.02 -2.68 1.79
N TYR A 3 -0.12 -3.20 2.60
CA TYR A 3 1.30 -3.24 2.26
C TYR A 3 1.59 -4.64 1.75
N VAL A 4 2.18 -4.73 0.57
CA VAL A 4 2.40 -6.01 -0.10
C VAL A 4 3.89 -6.23 -0.30
N TYR A 5 4.35 -7.40 0.07
CA TYR A 5 5.74 -7.82 -0.10
C TYR A 5 5.72 -9.07 -0.96
N THR A 6 6.33 -8.99 -2.13
CA THR A 6 6.38 -10.11 -3.07
C THR A 6 7.85 -10.48 -3.27
N PRO A 7 8.39 -11.32 -2.40
CA PRO A 7 9.80 -11.72 -2.55
C PRO A 7 9.99 -12.59 -3.78
N GLU A 8 11.13 -12.44 -4.41
CA GLU A 8 11.42 -13.21 -5.58
C GLU A 8 11.45 -14.69 -5.23
N GLY A 9 10.73 -15.49 -5.97
CA GLY A 9 10.72 -16.93 -5.77
C GLY A 9 9.86 -17.43 -4.61
N ALA A 10 9.06 -16.58 -4.02
CA ALA A 10 8.22 -16.96 -2.90
C ALA A 10 6.84 -16.35 -3.02
N GLU A 11 5.92 -16.81 -2.17
CA GLU A 11 4.56 -16.33 -2.19
C GLU A 11 4.46 -14.90 -1.70
N PRO A 12 3.58 -14.09 -2.27
CA PRO A 12 3.36 -12.72 -1.77
C PRO A 12 2.79 -12.74 -0.36
N GLN A 13 3.17 -11.76 0.42
CA GLN A 13 2.61 -11.54 1.74
C GLN A 13 2.00 -10.15 1.77
N SER A 14 0.93 -9.97 2.50
CA SER A 14 0.32 -8.66 2.59
C SER A 14 -0.25 -8.43 3.98
N TRP A 15 -0.35 -7.19 4.36
CA TRP A 15 -0.88 -6.79 5.65
C TRP A 15 -1.73 -5.55 5.49
N GLU A 16 -2.80 -5.46 6.27
CA GLU A 16 -3.53 -4.21 6.35
C GLU A 16 -2.59 -3.22 7.00
N TYR A 17 -2.46 -2.05 6.41
CA TYR A 17 -1.56 -1.03 6.94
C TYR A 17 -2.33 0.21 7.33
N ASP A 18 -2.17 0.61 8.57
CA ASP A 18 -2.71 1.85 9.12
C ASP A 18 -1.67 2.27 10.16
N ALA A 19 -1.00 3.38 9.90
CA ALA A 19 0.07 3.82 10.79
C ALA A 19 -0.41 3.99 12.22
N SER A 20 -1.65 4.42 12.40
CA SER A 20 -2.17 4.66 13.74
C SER A 20 -2.39 3.37 14.53
N ARG A 21 -2.31 2.23 13.85
CA ARG A 21 -2.52 0.94 14.50
C ARG A 21 -1.24 0.16 14.75
N LEU A 22 -0.09 0.71 14.38
CA LEU A 22 1.15 0.06 14.72
C LEU A 22 1.31 0.11 16.24
N LEU A 23 1.71 -1.01 16.80
CA LEU A 23 1.85 -1.09 18.25
C LEU A 23 3.08 -0.32 18.69
N SER A 24 3.05 0.18 19.94
CA SER A 24 4.16 1.00 20.41
C SER A 24 5.52 0.30 20.30
N PRO A 25 5.66 -0.99 20.59
CA PRO A 25 6.97 -1.62 20.40
C PRO A 25 7.42 -1.61 18.94
N GLU A 26 6.47 -1.69 18.01
CA GLU A 26 6.78 -1.65 16.58
C GLU A 26 7.24 -0.25 16.19
N ALA A 27 6.49 0.76 16.59
CA ALA A 27 6.84 2.13 16.27
C ALA A 27 8.18 2.53 16.91
N GLU A 28 8.40 2.10 18.14
CA GLU A 28 9.67 2.38 18.82
C GLU A 28 10.85 1.70 18.16
N ALA A 29 10.65 0.48 17.66
CA ALA A 29 11.69 -0.23 16.94
C ALA A 29 12.06 0.50 15.66
N ILE A 30 11.06 1.02 14.96
CA ILE A 30 11.29 1.80 13.75
C ILE A 30 12.12 3.04 14.10
N GLU A 31 11.75 3.75 15.17
CA GLU A 31 12.48 4.94 15.56
C GLU A 31 13.93 4.61 15.91
N ARG A 32 14.13 3.51 16.63
CA ARG A 32 15.49 3.13 17.03
C ARG A 32 16.38 2.82 15.85
N HIS A 33 15.83 2.13 14.88
CA HIS A 33 16.63 1.68 13.74
C HIS A 33 16.80 2.77 12.67
N THR A 34 15.86 3.70 12.57
CA THR A 34 15.95 4.72 11.54
C THR A 34 16.52 6.03 12.04
N GLY A 35 16.43 6.29 13.34
CA GLY A 35 16.84 7.57 13.88
C GLY A 35 15.81 8.68 13.66
N TRP A 36 14.66 8.34 13.10
CA TRP A 36 13.59 9.30 12.87
C TRP A 36 12.52 9.17 13.95
N THR A 37 11.78 10.25 14.19
CA THR A 37 10.56 10.14 14.97
C THR A 37 9.55 9.37 14.11
N PHE A 38 8.52 8.85 14.74
CA PHE A 38 7.50 8.11 14.01
C PHE A 38 6.86 8.97 12.91
N GLU A 39 6.65 10.25 13.21
CA GLU A 39 6.07 11.16 12.24
C GLU A 39 7.01 11.39 11.06
N GLU A 40 8.31 11.57 11.34
CA GLU A 40 9.29 11.72 10.28
C GLU A 40 9.36 10.46 9.43
N TRP A 41 9.28 9.29 10.06
CA TRP A 41 9.31 8.02 9.35
C TRP A 41 8.13 7.91 8.39
N GLN A 42 6.94 8.30 8.84
CA GLN A 42 5.77 8.26 7.97
C GLN A 42 5.96 9.14 6.74
N ALA A 43 6.53 10.33 6.92
CA ALA A 43 6.78 11.23 5.80
C ALA A 43 7.79 10.61 4.83
N GLN A 44 8.84 9.99 5.35
CA GLN A 44 9.85 9.36 4.52
C GLN A 44 9.29 8.14 3.79
N LEU A 45 8.44 7.38 4.46
CA LEU A 45 7.79 6.24 3.83
C LEU A 45 6.95 6.70 2.64
N GLY A 46 6.24 7.80 2.79
CA GLY A 46 5.43 8.36 1.72
C GLY A 46 6.27 8.86 0.54
N ARG A 47 7.54 9.17 0.80
CA ARG A 47 8.46 9.59 -0.25
C ARG A 47 9.22 8.45 -0.88
N GLY A 48 8.98 7.22 -0.42
CA GLY A 48 9.63 6.04 -0.99
C GLY A 48 11.01 5.73 -0.47
N SER A 49 11.35 6.20 0.73
CA SER A 49 12.64 5.91 1.34
C SER A 49 12.84 4.41 1.56
N MET A 50 13.95 3.87 1.09
CA MET A 50 14.25 2.45 1.33
C MET A 50 14.39 2.14 2.81
N LEU A 51 15.00 3.04 3.56
CA LEU A 51 15.15 2.83 5.00
C LEU A 51 13.79 2.81 5.66
N ALA A 52 12.87 3.66 5.22
CA ALA A 52 11.52 3.68 5.77
C ALA A 52 10.78 2.39 5.45
N HIS A 53 10.91 1.89 4.22
CA HIS A 53 10.31 0.59 3.86
C HIS A 53 10.94 -0.55 4.65
N HIS A 54 12.25 -0.50 4.88
CA HIS A 54 12.93 -1.52 5.68
C HIS A 54 12.31 -1.59 7.08
N GLY A 55 12.05 -0.42 7.66
CA GLY A 55 11.44 -0.35 9.00
C GLY A 55 10.06 -0.98 9.03
N LEU A 56 9.23 -0.66 8.04
CA LEU A 56 7.88 -1.20 7.99
C LEU A 56 7.92 -2.72 7.77
N LEU A 57 8.69 -3.16 6.80
CA LEU A 57 8.75 -4.58 6.49
C LEU A 57 9.29 -5.37 7.68
N PHE A 58 10.30 -4.82 8.37
CA PHE A 58 10.86 -5.47 9.55
C PHE A 58 9.81 -5.75 10.61
N VAL A 59 9.04 -4.72 11.00
CA VAL A 59 8.08 -4.91 12.08
C VAL A 59 6.91 -5.82 11.65
N LEU A 60 6.53 -5.76 10.37
CA LEU A 60 5.45 -6.61 9.89
C LEU A 60 5.89 -8.08 9.84
N LEU A 61 7.08 -8.36 9.32
CA LEU A 61 7.58 -9.73 9.27
C LEU A 61 7.83 -10.26 10.68
N LYS A 62 8.23 -9.40 11.59
CA LYS A 62 8.52 -9.82 12.94
C LYS A 62 7.29 -10.33 13.67
N ARG A 63 6.11 -9.97 13.21
CA ARG A 63 4.86 -10.45 13.83
C ARG A 63 4.77 -11.98 13.76
N SER A 64 5.23 -12.58 12.65
CA SER A 64 5.21 -14.03 12.52
C SER A 64 6.59 -14.64 12.80
N ARG A 65 7.62 -13.84 12.89
CA ARG A 65 8.98 -14.30 13.18
C ARG A 65 9.57 -13.43 14.29
N PRO A 66 9.20 -13.68 15.54
CA PRO A 66 9.58 -12.79 16.65
C PRO A 66 11.08 -12.62 16.85
N THR A 67 11.89 -13.57 16.39
CA THR A 67 13.35 -13.47 16.55
C THR A 67 14.03 -12.86 15.34
N LEU A 68 13.27 -12.36 14.37
CA LEU A 68 13.83 -11.73 13.17
C LEU A 68 14.68 -10.53 13.56
N LYS A 69 15.84 -10.42 12.92
CA LYS A 69 16.76 -9.30 13.18
C LYS A 69 16.70 -8.34 12.03
N TRP A 70 17.01 -7.09 12.33
CA TRP A 70 16.98 -6.01 11.34
C TRP A 70 17.79 -6.38 10.09
N ASP A 71 19.01 -6.92 10.30
CA ASP A 71 19.91 -7.22 9.19
C ASP A 71 19.44 -8.37 8.34
N GLU A 72 18.48 -9.15 8.83
CA GLU A 72 17.99 -10.29 8.08
C GLU A 72 16.94 -9.89 7.06
N VAL A 73 16.45 -8.66 7.12
CA VAL A 73 15.44 -8.17 6.18
C VAL A 73 16.17 -7.60 4.97
N VAL A 74 16.14 -8.34 3.87
CA VAL A 74 16.82 -7.94 2.64
C VAL A 74 15.78 -8.01 1.52
N PHE A 75 15.59 -6.92 0.81
CA PHE A 75 14.58 -6.85 -0.24
C PHE A 75 14.96 -5.79 -1.26
N SER A 76 14.35 -5.85 -2.43
CA SER A 76 14.53 -4.79 -3.42
C SER A 76 13.26 -3.93 -3.43
N TYR A 77 13.41 -2.71 -3.88
CA TYR A 77 12.29 -1.75 -3.89
C TYR A 77 11.12 -2.29 -4.71
N ALA A 78 11.41 -3.03 -5.76
CA ALA A 78 10.36 -3.59 -6.61
C ALA A 78 9.52 -4.66 -5.93
N GLU A 79 10.02 -5.20 -4.82
CA GLU A 79 9.31 -6.26 -4.11
C GLU A 79 8.26 -5.77 -3.12
N VAL A 80 8.24 -4.47 -2.85
CA VAL A 80 7.29 -3.90 -1.89
C VAL A 80 6.41 -2.87 -2.57
N ASP A 81 5.18 -2.77 -2.12
CA ASP A 81 4.25 -1.82 -2.70
C ASP A 81 3.08 -1.59 -1.73
N PHE A 82 2.38 -0.49 -1.94
CA PHE A 82 1.14 -0.22 -1.24
C PHE A 82 -0.01 -0.39 -2.21
N GLU A 83 -1.09 -0.99 -1.73
CA GLU A 83 -2.30 -1.14 -2.53
C GLU A 83 -3.45 -0.46 -1.83
N LEU A 84 -4.13 0.39 -2.53
CA LEU A 84 -5.33 1.05 -2.01
C LEU A 84 -6.54 0.17 -2.29
N ASP A 85 -7.51 0.18 -1.39
CA ASP A 85 -8.77 -0.47 -1.70
C ASP A 85 -9.58 0.46 -2.60
N GLU A 86 -10.75 0.00 -3.03
CA GLU A 86 -11.55 0.76 -3.99
C GLU A 86 -11.98 2.10 -3.44
N ASP A 87 -12.40 2.15 -2.19
CA ASP A 87 -12.84 3.40 -1.59
C ASP A 87 -11.68 4.38 -1.45
N GLU A 88 -10.52 3.90 -1.04
CA GLU A 88 -9.32 4.74 -0.94
C GLU A 88 -8.92 5.26 -2.30
N THR A 89 -9.03 4.44 -3.33
CA THR A 89 -8.70 4.86 -4.68
C THR A 89 -9.65 5.96 -5.13
N ARG A 90 -10.93 5.80 -4.86
CA ARG A 90 -11.91 6.83 -5.22
C ARG A 90 -11.65 8.14 -4.50
N GLU A 91 -11.27 8.06 -3.23
CA GLU A 91 -10.97 9.27 -2.46
C GLU A 91 -9.74 9.96 -3.01
N ALA A 92 -8.72 9.21 -3.39
CA ALA A 92 -7.51 9.79 -3.96
C ALA A 92 -7.82 10.46 -5.29
N ILE A 93 -8.64 9.82 -6.12
CA ILE A 93 -9.06 10.41 -7.39
C ILE A 93 -9.81 11.71 -7.15
N ALA A 94 -10.77 11.69 -6.24
CA ALA A 94 -11.56 12.88 -5.94
C ALA A 94 -10.68 14.03 -5.45
N GLY A 95 -9.67 13.72 -4.63
CA GLY A 95 -8.75 14.74 -4.15
C GLY A 95 -7.96 15.37 -5.28
N LEU A 96 -7.50 14.57 -6.23
CA LEU A 96 -6.76 15.11 -7.36
C LEU A 96 -7.67 15.91 -8.30
N GLU A 97 -8.88 15.41 -8.52
CA GLU A 97 -9.81 16.09 -9.40
C GLU A 97 -10.27 17.45 -8.85
N ALA A 98 -10.18 17.61 -7.54
CA ALA A 98 -10.57 18.86 -6.92
C ALA A 98 -9.51 19.95 -7.06
N GLU A 99 -8.29 19.58 -7.47
CA GLU A 99 -7.23 20.56 -7.64
C GLU A 99 -7.46 21.38 -8.90
N PRO A 100 -7.33 22.70 -8.82
CA PRO A 100 -7.56 23.53 -9.99
C PRO A 100 -6.51 23.32 -11.07
N GLU A 101 -5.31 22.94 -10.66
CA GLU A 101 -4.23 22.70 -11.60
C GLU A 101 -3.44 21.52 -11.12
N LEU A 102 -3.16 20.59 -12.00
CA LEU A 102 -2.36 19.43 -11.65
C LEU A 102 -1.01 19.51 -12.35
N SER A 103 0.05 19.16 -11.63
CA SER A 103 1.36 19.01 -12.24
C SER A 103 1.32 17.77 -13.12
N GLU A 104 2.32 17.61 -13.98
CA GLU A 104 2.41 16.42 -14.83
C GLU A 104 2.42 15.15 -13.99
N ARG A 105 3.12 15.22 -12.87
CA ARG A 105 3.22 14.07 -11.99
C ARG A 105 1.87 13.73 -11.38
N GLU A 106 1.14 14.76 -10.96
CA GLU A 106 -0.18 14.56 -10.38
C GLU A 106 -1.16 14.05 -11.41
N GLN A 107 -1.06 14.54 -12.64
CA GLN A 107 -1.92 14.07 -13.70
C GLN A 107 -1.64 12.61 -14.03
N ALA A 108 -0.36 12.22 -14.04
CA ALA A 108 0.01 10.83 -14.27
C ALA A 108 -0.52 9.93 -13.16
N ALA A 109 -0.45 10.42 -11.92
CA ALA A 109 -0.97 9.65 -10.78
C ALA A 109 -2.48 9.48 -10.90
N LEU A 110 -3.18 10.54 -11.30
CA LEU A 110 -4.63 10.47 -11.47
C LEU A 110 -5.01 9.46 -12.56
N ASP A 111 -4.30 9.50 -13.69
CA ASP A 111 -4.58 8.56 -14.78
C ASP A 111 -4.33 7.12 -14.33
N LEU A 112 -3.28 6.89 -13.56
CA LEU A 112 -2.97 5.58 -13.06
C LEU A 112 -4.06 5.08 -12.10
N LEU A 113 -4.52 5.96 -11.21
CA LEU A 113 -5.56 5.60 -10.26
C LEU A 113 -6.88 5.28 -10.97
N ARG A 114 -7.21 6.04 -11.99
CA ARG A 114 -8.42 5.77 -12.75
C ARG A 114 -8.33 4.41 -13.44
N GLY A 115 -7.17 4.11 -14.00
CA GLY A 115 -6.96 2.80 -14.63
C GLY A 115 -7.08 1.67 -13.62
N THR A 116 -6.54 1.86 -12.43
CA THR A 116 -6.63 0.86 -11.38
C THR A 116 -8.09 0.61 -10.99
N LEU A 117 -8.86 1.68 -10.86
CA LEU A 117 -10.26 1.55 -10.49
C LEU A 117 -11.05 0.84 -11.58
N ASP A 118 -10.75 1.14 -12.83
CA ASP A 118 -11.45 0.49 -13.94
C ASP A 118 -11.11 -0.98 -14.01
N GLU A 119 -9.91 -1.36 -13.64
CA GLU A 119 -9.51 -2.75 -13.66
C GLU A 119 -9.97 -3.46 -12.43
N ALA A 120 -10.31 -2.68 -11.42
CA ALA A 120 -10.77 -3.29 -10.20
C ALA A 120 -11.93 -4.14 -10.61
N PRO A 121 -11.96 -5.27 -10.14
CA PRO A 121 -12.85 -6.26 -10.59
C PRO A 121 -14.22 -5.87 -10.61
N LYS A 122 -14.48 -5.46 -11.68
CA LYS A 122 -15.74 -5.52 -12.01
C LYS A 122 -16.09 -6.79 -11.55
N ALA A 123 -15.18 -7.55 -11.34
CA ALA A 123 -15.36 -8.80 -10.83
C ALA A 123 -16.17 -8.78 -9.65
N SER A 124 -15.92 -7.94 -8.81
CA SER A 124 -16.73 -8.00 -7.65
C SER A 124 -18.08 -7.60 -8.10
N ASP A 125 -18.12 -6.86 -9.15
CA ASP A 125 -19.39 -6.48 -9.57
C ASP A 125 -19.91 -7.55 -10.27
N GLU A 126 -19.14 -8.15 -10.98
CA GLU A 126 -19.63 -9.11 -11.75
C GLU A 126 -19.97 -10.14 -10.98
N ALA A 127 -19.35 -10.31 -10.07
CA ALA A 127 -19.78 -11.32 -9.24
C ALA A 127 -21.17 -10.95 -8.97
N LEU A 128 -21.43 -9.82 -9.24
CA LEU A 128 -22.71 -9.45 -9.02
C LEU A 128 -23.46 -9.51 -10.14
N GLU A 129 -22.99 -9.29 -10.91
CA GLU A 129 -23.63 -9.28 -11.95
C GLU A 129 -23.72 -10.25 -12.55
N LEU A 130 -23.44 -10.62 -12.65
CA LEU A 130 -23.59 -11.43 -13.20
C LEU A 130 -24.43 -11.78 -12.88
N SER A 131 -24.89 -11.38 -12.53
CA SER A 131 -25.62 -11.43 -12.49
C SER A 131 -26.31 -10.83 -12.85
N ASP A 132 -26.49 -10.09 -13.24
CA ASP A 132 -26.95 -9.76 -13.86
C ASP A 132 -26.96 -9.62 -14.41
N GLU A 133 -26.80 -9.17 -14.89
CA GLU A 133 -26.77 -9.46 -15.68
C GLU A 133 -26.75 -9.66 -15.85
N ASN A 134 -26.90 -9.40 -15.97
CA ASN A 134 -26.89 -9.85 -16.42
C ASN A 134 -27.07 -9.65 -16.41
N ALA A 135 -27.17 -9.12 -16.30
CA ALA A 135 -27.22 -9.17 -16.59
C ALA A 135 -27.26 -8.79 -16.92
N ILE A 136 -27.52 -8.37 -17.13
CA ILE A 136 -27.41 -8.34 -17.68
C ILE A 136 -27.04 -8.27 -18.09
N SER A 137 -27.08 -7.78 -18.21
CA SER A 137 -26.70 -8.01 -18.65
C SER A 137 -26.14 -8.09 -18.76
N GLY A 138 -26.22 -7.84 -18.81
CA GLY A 138 -25.71 -8.13 -18.95
C GLY A 138 -25.32 -8.00 -18.78
N SER A 139 -25.78 -7.81 -18.97
CA SER A 139 -25.52 -7.95 -18.91
C SER A 139 -25.27 -8.21 -19.01
#